data_b79fac779ca720523fe2073b646aae22
#
_entry.id   b79fac779ca720523fe2073b646aae22
#
_cell.length_a   1.000
_cell.length_b   1.000
_cell.length_c   1.000
_cell.angle_alpha   90.00
_cell.angle_beta   90.00
_cell.angle_gamma   90.00
#
_symmetry.space_group_name_H-M   'P 1'
#
loop_
_entity.id
_entity.type
_entity.pdbx_description
1 polymer ?
#
loop_
_entity_poly.entity_id
_entity_poly.type
_entity_poly.pdbx_seq_one_letter_code
_entity_poly.pdbx_strand_id
1 'polypeptide(L)'
;MSKRNYHSIFLIFGIMLFIAPHSFSQSKALSVGAVAPMFTAKASQAGNEFDFSLKKALTKGPVVLYFYPAAYTGGCDLEAHTFADLKDQFTAAGATIIGVSADDIQRLRSFSSNPEYCAGKFPVASDPEGEIAATYGLKLKPPQPGVKDVRGEQVTHGFIPRTTFVIDKNHKIVAVFSSETDHIAPDEHVKKSLAIVKGL
;
A
#
# COMPACT_ATOMS: atom_id res chain seq x y z
N MET A 1 79.22 10.68 39.85
CA MET A 1 78.64 10.00 38.69
C MET A 1 77.13 9.85 38.96
N SER A 2 76.32 10.78 38.44
CA SER A 2 74.84 10.83 38.62
C SER A 2 74.14 10.27 37.40
N LYS A 3 73.38 9.20 37.57
CA LYS A 3 72.54 8.62 36.49
C LYS A 3 71.16 9.27 36.53
N ARG A 4 70.82 10.03 35.50
CA ARG A 4 69.52 10.62 35.27
C ARG A 4 68.62 9.58 34.60
N ASN A 5 67.56 9.15 35.29
CA ASN A 5 66.48 8.30 34.70
C ASN A 5 65.48 9.16 34.01
N TYR A 6 65.30 8.95 32.66
CA TYR A 6 64.25 9.53 31.90
C TYR A 6 63.03 8.57 31.90
N HIS A 7 61.94 9.02 32.53
CA HIS A 7 60.66 8.31 32.43
C HIS A 7 59.95 8.82 31.20
N SER A 8 59.85 7.97 30.19
CA SER A 8 59.02 8.24 29.00
C SER A 8 57.54 8.00 29.34
N ILE A 9 56.76 9.07 29.37
CA ILE A 9 55.31 9.01 29.52
C ILE A 9 54.72 8.77 28.12
N PHE A 10 54.22 7.56 27.86
CA PHE A 10 53.40 7.25 26.66
C PHE A 10 51.99 7.76 26.89
N LEU A 11 51.61 8.85 26.21
CA LEU A 11 50.25 9.31 26.13
C LEU A 11 49.51 8.41 25.11
N ILE A 12 48.65 7.50 25.60
CA ILE A 12 47.74 6.74 24.76
C ILE A 12 46.53 7.63 24.42
N PHE A 13 46.49 8.15 23.21
CA PHE A 13 45.32 8.86 22.67
C PHE A 13 44.28 7.81 22.30
N GLY A 14 43.29 7.57 23.17
CA GLY A 14 42.14 6.71 22.88
C GLY A 14 41.21 7.38 21.87
N ILE A 15 41.19 6.89 20.64
CA ILE A 15 40.19 7.30 19.64
C ILE A 15 38.85 6.69 20.08
N MET A 16 38.00 7.51 20.66
CA MET A 16 36.61 7.15 20.98
C MET A 16 35.80 7.18 19.71
N LEU A 17 35.55 6.00 19.11
CA LEU A 17 34.72 5.85 17.92
C LEU A 17 33.26 6.08 18.32
N PHE A 18 32.72 7.25 18.03
CA PHE A 18 31.30 7.54 18.18
C PHE A 18 30.52 6.76 17.11
N ILE A 19 29.97 5.59 17.45
CA ILE A 19 28.99 4.88 16.66
C ILE A 19 27.66 5.61 16.86
N ALA A 20 27.28 6.47 15.91
CA ALA A 20 25.96 7.07 15.88
C ALA A 20 24.91 5.96 15.72
N PRO A 21 23.86 5.91 16.57
CA PRO A 21 22.79 4.95 16.39
C PRO A 21 22.09 5.25 15.06
N HIS A 22 22.15 4.30 14.13
CA HIS A 22 21.32 4.35 12.93
C HIS A 22 19.88 4.12 13.40
N SER A 23 19.12 5.20 13.53
CA SER A 23 17.67 5.11 13.74
C SER A 23 17.08 4.46 12.49
N PHE A 24 16.71 3.19 12.60
CA PHE A 24 15.85 2.55 11.63
C PHE A 24 14.52 3.28 11.67
N SER A 25 14.33 4.22 10.75
CA SER A 25 13.02 4.85 10.53
C SER A 25 12.07 3.77 10.07
N GLN A 26 11.16 3.35 10.95
CA GLN A 26 10.03 2.53 10.58
C GLN A 26 9.23 3.31 9.53
N SER A 27 9.10 2.78 8.31
CA SER A 27 8.27 3.38 7.28
C SER A 27 6.83 3.46 7.81
N LYS A 28 6.37 4.68 8.02
CA LYS A 28 5.00 4.95 8.48
C LYS A 28 4.18 5.37 7.28
N ALA A 29 2.99 4.78 7.13
CA ALA A 29 2.03 5.18 6.11
C ALA A 29 1.86 6.72 6.10
N LEU A 30 1.68 7.30 4.91
CA LEU A 30 1.41 8.72 4.77
C LEU A 30 0.15 9.09 5.57
N SER A 31 0.18 10.26 6.19
CA SER A 31 -0.91 10.75 7.05
C SER A 31 -1.89 11.65 6.28
N VAL A 32 -3.05 11.86 6.89
CA VAL A 32 -4.02 12.89 6.45
C VAL A 32 -3.33 14.24 6.32
N GLY A 33 -3.64 14.97 5.25
CA GLY A 33 -3.05 16.25 4.87
C GLY A 33 -1.82 16.15 3.95
N ALA A 34 -1.18 14.98 3.85
CA ALA A 34 -0.08 14.78 2.91
C ALA A 34 -0.53 14.87 1.45
N VAL A 35 0.37 15.25 0.56
CA VAL A 35 0.15 15.17 -0.90
C VAL A 35 0.33 13.72 -1.34
N ALA A 36 -0.66 13.18 -2.03
CA ALA A 36 -0.59 11.82 -2.58
C ALA A 36 0.48 11.72 -3.69
N PRO A 37 1.44 10.78 -3.60
CA PRO A 37 2.38 10.51 -4.68
C PRO A 37 1.66 10.08 -5.95
N MET A 38 2.01 10.69 -7.08
CA MET A 38 1.43 10.32 -8.38
C MET A 38 2.13 9.08 -8.94
N PHE A 39 1.35 8.17 -9.50
CA PHE A 39 1.87 6.98 -10.15
C PHE A 39 1.10 6.62 -11.43
N THR A 40 1.74 5.80 -12.25
CA THR A 40 1.11 5.06 -13.33
C THR A 40 1.46 3.58 -13.15
N ALA A 41 0.50 2.69 -13.27
CA ALA A 41 0.69 1.26 -13.09
C ALA A 41 -0.07 0.45 -14.13
N LYS A 42 0.43 -0.74 -14.46
CA LYS A 42 -0.35 -1.74 -15.18
C LYS A 42 -1.54 -2.17 -14.34
N ALA A 43 -2.73 -2.07 -14.89
CA ALA A 43 -3.97 -2.40 -14.21
C ALA A 43 -4.86 -3.26 -15.09
N SER A 44 -5.81 -3.93 -14.48
CA SER A 44 -6.86 -4.66 -15.19
C SER A 44 -8.24 -4.29 -14.65
N GLN A 45 -9.20 -4.14 -15.56
CA GLN A 45 -10.61 -4.05 -15.23
C GLN A 45 -11.40 -4.93 -16.20
N ALA A 46 -12.30 -5.73 -15.67
CA ALA A 46 -13.08 -6.70 -16.45
C ALA A 46 -12.20 -7.59 -17.37
N GLY A 47 -11.00 -7.95 -16.89
CA GLY A 47 -10.02 -8.78 -17.62
C GLY A 47 -9.20 -8.03 -18.68
N ASN A 48 -9.45 -6.74 -18.92
CA ASN A 48 -8.73 -5.93 -19.88
C ASN A 48 -7.60 -5.13 -19.22
N GLU A 49 -6.40 -5.25 -19.75
CA GLU A 49 -5.22 -4.53 -19.27
C GLU A 49 -5.16 -3.10 -19.83
N PHE A 50 -4.68 -2.17 -19.01
CA PHE A 50 -4.40 -0.79 -19.40
C PHE A 50 -3.43 -0.14 -18.42
N ASP A 51 -2.94 1.05 -18.78
CA ASP A 51 -2.13 1.87 -17.86
C ASP A 51 -3.06 2.80 -17.05
N PHE A 52 -3.21 2.51 -15.75
CA PHE A 52 -3.91 3.40 -14.82
C PHE A 52 -3.02 4.56 -14.41
N SER A 53 -3.53 5.77 -14.45
CA SER A 53 -2.82 6.96 -13.95
C SER A 53 -3.64 7.64 -12.85
N LEU A 54 -3.07 7.72 -11.64
CA LEU A 54 -3.70 8.41 -10.51
C LEU A 54 -3.98 9.88 -10.85
N LYS A 55 -3.03 10.55 -11.50
CA LYS A 55 -3.20 11.95 -11.93
C LYS A 55 -4.43 12.13 -12.83
N LYS A 56 -4.61 11.24 -13.82
CA LYS A 56 -5.81 11.29 -14.70
C LYS A 56 -7.09 10.95 -13.94
N ALA A 57 -7.06 10.04 -12.98
CA ALA A 57 -8.23 9.70 -12.18
C ALA A 57 -8.69 10.91 -11.33
N LEU A 58 -7.76 11.60 -10.68
CA LEU A 58 -8.03 12.78 -9.85
C LEU A 58 -8.60 13.97 -10.61
N THR A 59 -8.43 14.07 -11.93
CA THR A 59 -9.12 15.10 -12.73
C THR A 59 -10.63 14.88 -12.83
N LYS A 60 -11.11 13.66 -12.56
CA LYS A 60 -12.53 13.30 -12.61
C LYS A 60 -13.22 13.43 -11.25
N GLY A 61 -12.47 13.36 -10.15
CA GLY A 61 -13.00 13.41 -8.79
C GLY A 61 -12.07 12.76 -7.77
N PRO A 62 -12.51 12.57 -6.54
CA PRO A 62 -11.72 11.89 -5.51
C PRO A 62 -11.40 10.44 -5.90
N VAL A 63 -10.30 9.90 -5.36
CA VAL A 63 -9.87 8.52 -5.59
C VAL A 63 -9.77 7.79 -4.25
N VAL A 64 -10.37 6.61 -4.19
CA VAL A 64 -10.14 5.63 -3.13
C VAL A 64 -9.08 4.66 -3.64
N LEU A 65 -7.87 4.83 -3.12
CA LEU A 65 -6.71 3.97 -3.38
C LEU A 65 -6.58 2.98 -2.22
N TYR A 66 -6.80 1.69 -2.46
CA TYR A 66 -6.60 0.69 -1.43
C TYR A 66 -5.48 -0.29 -1.81
N PHE A 67 -4.55 -0.48 -0.88
CA PHE A 67 -3.52 -1.52 -0.96
C PHE A 67 -4.01 -2.76 -0.21
N TYR A 68 -3.79 -3.93 -0.80
CA TYR A 68 -4.21 -5.20 -0.21
C TYR A 68 -3.14 -6.29 -0.39
N PRO A 69 -3.08 -7.28 0.53
CA PRO A 69 -2.01 -8.29 0.54
C PRO A 69 -1.93 -9.15 -0.71
N ALA A 70 -3.02 -9.79 -1.13
CA ALA A 70 -3.05 -10.69 -2.29
C ALA A 70 -4.48 -10.97 -2.76
N ALA A 71 -4.68 -11.01 -4.08
CA ALA A 71 -5.91 -11.45 -4.69
C ALA A 71 -6.23 -12.92 -4.33
N TYR A 72 -7.50 -13.29 -4.32
CA TYR A 72 -8.00 -14.61 -3.96
C TYR A 72 -7.65 -15.05 -2.53
N THR A 73 -7.60 -14.10 -1.59
CA THR A 73 -7.46 -14.40 -0.16
C THR A 73 -8.62 -13.79 0.62
N GLY A 74 -9.21 -14.53 1.56
CA GLY A 74 -10.50 -14.26 2.16
C GLY A 74 -10.80 -12.81 2.53
N GLY A 75 -9.89 -12.12 3.25
CA GLY A 75 -10.09 -10.71 3.60
C GLY A 75 -10.00 -9.76 2.39
N CYS A 76 -9.16 -10.09 1.37
CA CYS A 76 -9.04 -9.28 0.16
C CYS A 76 -10.24 -9.49 -0.76
N ASP A 77 -10.76 -10.70 -0.81
CA ASP A 77 -11.96 -11.06 -1.57
C ASP A 77 -13.19 -10.34 -1.01
N LEU A 78 -13.34 -10.33 0.32
CA LEU A 78 -14.40 -9.58 1.01
C LEU A 78 -14.33 -8.08 0.71
N GLU A 79 -13.12 -7.48 0.75
CA GLU A 79 -12.93 -6.06 0.45
C GLU A 79 -13.31 -5.73 -1.00
N ALA A 80 -12.81 -6.54 -1.96
CA ALA A 80 -13.09 -6.36 -3.38
C ALA A 80 -14.58 -6.53 -3.68
N HIS A 81 -15.22 -7.56 -3.14
CA HIS A 81 -16.65 -7.80 -3.26
C HIS A 81 -17.47 -6.62 -2.71
N THR A 82 -17.11 -6.13 -1.52
CA THR A 82 -17.79 -4.98 -0.91
C THR A 82 -17.63 -3.71 -1.75
N PHE A 83 -16.46 -3.47 -2.34
CA PHE A 83 -16.28 -2.38 -3.31
C PHE A 83 -17.15 -2.57 -4.55
N ALA A 84 -17.26 -3.79 -5.06
CA ALA A 84 -18.10 -4.10 -6.22
C ALA A 84 -19.58 -3.86 -5.93
N ASP A 85 -20.07 -4.24 -4.77
CA ASP A 85 -21.46 -4.03 -4.35
C ASP A 85 -21.80 -2.54 -4.17
N LEU A 86 -20.87 -1.77 -3.63
CA LEU A 86 -21.06 -0.35 -3.36
C LEU A 86 -20.60 0.57 -4.51
N LYS A 87 -20.15 0.00 -5.65
CA LYS A 87 -19.56 0.74 -6.76
C LYS A 87 -20.43 1.89 -7.25
N ASP A 88 -21.73 1.67 -7.37
CA ASP A 88 -22.66 2.70 -7.85
C ASP A 88 -22.75 3.90 -6.89
N GLN A 89 -22.64 3.64 -5.59
CA GLN A 89 -22.62 4.72 -4.59
C GLN A 89 -21.33 5.54 -4.66
N PHE A 90 -20.16 4.88 -4.90
CA PHE A 90 -18.90 5.59 -5.16
C PHE A 90 -18.98 6.41 -6.44
N THR A 91 -19.60 5.86 -7.49
CA THR A 91 -19.79 6.58 -8.76
C THR A 91 -20.70 7.79 -8.57
N ALA A 92 -21.81 7.66 -7.83
CA ALA A 92 -22.71 8.76 -7.52
C ALA A 92 -22.02 9.87 -6.70
N ALA A 93 -21.04 9.51 -5.86
CA ALA A 93 -20.18 10.45 -5.16
C ALA A 93 -19.02 10.99 -6.02
N GLY A 94 -18.97 10.68 -7.31
CA GLY A 94 -17.90 11.10 -8.24
C GLY A 94 -16.54 10.43 -7.99
N ALA A 95 -16.47 9.38 -7.16
CA ALA A 95 -15.22 8.76 -6.75
C ALA A 95 -14.79 7.62 -7.68
N THR A 96 -13.49 7.54 -7.94
CA THR A 96 -12.83 6.40 -8.59
C THR A 96 -12.26 5.46 -7.53
N ILE A 97 -12.39 4.14 -7.72
CA ILE A 97 -11.78 3.10 -6.88
C ILE A 97 -10.62 2.48 -7.66
N ILE A 98 -9.50 2.24 -6.99
CA ILE A 98 -8.35 1.48 -7.51
C ILE A 98 -7.73 0.63 -6.39
N GLY A 99 -7.62 -0.68 -6.61
CA GLY A 99 -6.85 -1.57 -5.75
C GLY A 99 -5.42 -1.73 -6.24
N VAL A 100 -4.48 -1.92 -5.34
CA VAL A 100 -3.06 -2.17 -5.66
C VAL A 100 -2.54 -3.31 -4.80
N SER A 101 -1.92 -4.30 -5.42
CA SER A 101 -1.25 -5.41 -4.74
C SER A 101 0.04 -5.81 -5.44
N ALA A 102 0.81 -6.70 -4.81
CA ALA A 102 2.01 -7.28 -5.41
C ALA A 102 1.70 -8.45 -6.38
N ASP A 103 0.43 -8.75 -6.62
CA ASP A 103 0.06 -9.74 -7.63
C ASP A 103 0.51 -9.31 -9.03
N ASP A 104 0.88 -10.28 -9.87
CA ASP A 104 1.16 -10.02 -11.27
C ASP A 104 -0.10 -9.66 -12.07
N ILE A 105 0.09 -9.05 -13.23
CA ILE A 105 -1.04 -8.56 -14.03
C ILE A 105 -1.91 -9.70 -14.58
N GLN A 106 -1.37 -10.90 -14.84
CA GLN A 106 -2.13 -12.05 -15.31
C GLN A 106 -3.11 -12.52 -14.24
N ARG A 107 -2.67 -12.57 -12.97
CA ARG A 107 -3.52 -12.91 -11.83
C ARG A 107 -4.62 -11.86 -11.63
N LEU A 108 -4.28 -10.57 -11.75
CA LEU A 108 -5.22 -9.46 -11.63
C LEU A 108 -6.23 -9.39 -12.78
N ARG A 109 -5.91 -9.84 -13.98
CA ARG A 109 -6.89 -9.97 -15.08
C ARG A 109 -8.04 -10.88 -14.67
N SER A 110 -7.72 -12.06 -14.18
CA SER A 110 -8.72 -13.03 -13.72
C SER A 110 -9.50 -12.51 -12.51
N PHE A 111 -8.81 -11.88 -11.55
CA PHE A 111 -9.44 -11.32 -10.35
C PHE A 111 -10.39 -10.17 -10.67
N SER A 112 -9.99 -9.25 -11.57
CA SER A 112 -10.79 -8.09 -11.94
C SER A 112 -12.09 -8.46 -12.67
N SER A 113 -12.11 -9.56 -13.42
CA SER A 113 -13.29 -10.02 -14.19
C SER A 113 -14.20 -10.94 -13.39
N ASN A 114 -13.71 -11.56 -12.30
CA ASN A 114 -14.47 -12.55 -11.55
C ASN A 114 -15.67 -11.90 -10.85
N PRO A 115 -16.91 -12.41 -11.06
CA PRO A 115 -18.13 -11.85 -10.49
C PRO A 115 -18.19 -11.91 -8.96
N GLU A 116 -17.44 -12.81 -8.32
CA GLU A 116 -17.40 -12.95 -6.87
C GLU A 116 -16.48 -11.92 -6.17
N TYR A 117 -15.63 -11.19 -6.94
CA TYR A 117 -14.67 -10.24 -6.40
C TYR A 117 -14.89 -8.84 -6.95
N CYS A 118 -14.09 -8.43 -7.94
CA CYS A 118 -14.23 -7.08 -8.54
C CYS A 118 -15.43 -6.95 -9.50
N ALA A 119 -15.94 -8.06 -10.00
CA ALA A 119 -17.11 -8.14 -10.92
C ALA A 119 -16.98 -7.21 -12.15
N GLY A 120 -15.76 -6.94 -12.62
CA GLY A 120 -15.50 -6.01 -13.73
C GLY A 120 -15.75 -4.53 -13.41
N LYS A 121 -16.16 -4.19 -12.20
CA LYS A 121 -16.72 -2.87 -11.86
C LYS A 121 -15.67 -1.79 -11.57
N PHE A 122 -14.45 -2.16 -11.19
CA PHE A 122 -13.35 -1.23 -10.92
C PHE A 122 -11.99 -1.88 -11.20
N PRO A 123 -10.95 -1.08 -11.43
CA PRO A 123 -9.61 -1.59 -11.72
C PRO A 123 -8.85 -2.07 -10.49
N VAL A 124 -7.95 -3.03 -10.72
CA VAL A 124 -6.88 -3.43 -9.82
C VAL A 124 -5.54 -3.36 -10.53
N ALA A 125 -4.50 -2.86 -9.86
CA ALA A 125 -3.18 -2.60 -10.43
C ALA A 125 -2.08 -3.43 -9.77
N SER A 126 -1.06 -3.76 -10.55
CA SER A 126 0.08 -4.58 -10.18
C SER A 126 1.24 -3.70 -9.70
N ASP A 127 1.78 -4.01 -8.52
CA ASP A 127 2.96 -3.39 -7.90
C ASP A 127 3.88 -4.50 -7.31
N PRO A 128 4.46 -5.38 -8.17
CA PRO A 128 5.13 -6.60 -7.72
C PRO A 128 6.31 -6.35 -6.77
N GLU A 129 7.04 -5.26 -6.99
CA GLU A 129 8.19 -4.86 -6.19
C GLU A 129 7.81 -3.93 -5.02
N GLY A 130 6.54 -3.53 -4.90
CA GLY A 130 6.07 -2.63 -3.85
C GLY A 130 6.60 -1.20 -3.99
N GLU A 131 6.96 -0.77 -5.20
CA GLU A 131 7.52 0.56 -5.45
C GLU A 131 6.46 1.66 -5.22
N ILE A 132 5.23 1.44 -5.70
CA ILE A 132 4.12 2.36 -5.46
C ILE A 132 3.79 2.38 -3.98
N ALA A 133 3.63 1.21 -3.35
CA ALA A 133 3.36 1.07 -1.92
C ALA A 133 4.41 1.81 -1.07
N ALA A 134 5.70 1.71 -1.42
CA ALA A 134 6.80 2.39 -0.73
C ALA A 134 6.66 3.92 -0.76
N THR A 135 6.17 4.52 -1.86
CA THR A 135 5.93 5.97 -1.94
C THR A 135 4.82 6.42 -0.98
N TYR A 136 3.89 5.53 -0.63
CA TYR A 136 2.83 5.75 0.36
C TYR A 136 3.25 5.38 1.79
N GLY A 137 4.54 5.06 1.99
CA GLY A 137 5.10 4.68 3.29
C GLY A 137 4.75 3.25 3.72
N LEU A 138 4.27 2.42 2.80
CA LEU A 138 3.96 1.02 3.05
C LEU A 138 5.16 0.15 2.67
N LYS A 139 5.54 -0.77 3.55
CA LYS A 139 6.65 -1.68 3.29
C LYS A 139 6.13 -3.03 2.80
N LEU A 140 6.57 -3.45 1.62
CA LEU A 140 6.32 -4.80 1.13
C LEU A 140 6.92 -5.82 2.11
N LYS A 141 6.08 -6.69 2.66
CA LYS A 141 6.50 -7.81 3.52
C LYS A 141 6.94 -8.97 2.62
N PRO A 142 7.93 -9.75 3.04
CA PRO A 142 8.38 -10.91 2.25
C PRO A 142 7.24 -11.93 2.06
N PRO A 143 7.30 -12.76 1.01
CA PRO A 143 6.37 -13.86 0.83
C PRO A 143 6.43 -14.82 2.02
N GLN A 144 5.30 -15.42 2.39
CA GLN A 144 5.21 -16.37 3.48
C GLN A 144 5.09 -17.79 2.90
N PRO A 145 6.04 -18.69 3.21
CA PRO A 145 5.98 -20.07 2.72
C PRO A 145 4.68 -20.77 3.16
N GLY A 146 4.08 -21.51 2.25
CA GLY A 146 2.89 -22.31 2.54
C GLY A 146 1.56 -21.56 2.49
N VAL A 147 1.56 -20.22 2.30
CA VAL A 147 0.31 -19.48 2.10
C VAL A 147 -0.30 -19.83 0.75
N LYS A 148 -1.52 -20.33 0.78
CA LYS A 148 -2.33 -20.64 -0.40
C LYS A 148 -3.54 -19.71 -0.46
N ASP A 149 -3.96 -19.39 -1.67
CA ASP A 149 -5.21 -18.69 -1.91
C ASP A 149 -6.43 -19.63 -1.81
N VAL A 150 -7.64 -19.07 -1.93
CA VAL A 150 -8.89 -19.84 -1.84
C VAL A 150 -9.06 -20.90 -2.96
N ARG A 151 -8.26 -20.82 -4.03
CA ARG A 151 -8.22 -21.79 -5.13
C ARG A 151 -7.20 -22.91 -4.87
N GLY A 152 -6.42 -22.81 -3.78
CA GLY A 152 -5.35 -23.73 -3.44
C GLY A 152 -4.01 -23.42 -4.11
N GLU A 153 -3.89 -22.30 -4.86
CA GLU A 153 -2.66 -21.87 -5.49
C GLU A 153 -1.73 -21.19 -4.48
N GLN A 154 -0.42 -21.45 -4.61
CA GLN A 154 0.60 -20.85 -3.74
C GLN A 154 0.71 -19.36 -4.02
N VAL A 155 0.66 -18.52 -2.97
CA VAL A 155 1.01 -17.08 -3.09
C VAL A 155 2.51 -16.95 -2.96
N THR A 156 3.19 -16.56 -4.03
CA THR A 156 4.67 -16.54 -4.12
C THR A 156 5.27 -15.14 -4.04
N HIS A 157 4.46 -14.09 -4.09
CA HIS A 157 4.89 -12.69 -3.98
C HIS A 157 4.81 -12.17 -2.54
N GLY A 158 5.39 -10.99 -2.29
CA GLY A 158 5.31 -10.30 -1.02
C GLY A 158 3.91 -9.72 -0.75
N PHE A 159 3.67 -9.27 0.48
CA PHE A 159 2.38 -8.77 0.92
C PHE A 159 2.45 -7.27 1.23
N ILE A 160 1.65 -6.46 0.54
CA ILE A 160 1.47 -5.05 0.88
C ILE A 160 0.47 -4.97 2.05
N PRO A 161 0.79 -4.24 3.14
CA PRO A 161 -0.14 -4.06 4.26
C PRO A 161 -1.46 -3.44 3.80
N ARG A 162 -2.61 -4.01 4.24
CA ARG A 162 -3.93 -3.47 3.92
C ARG A 162 -4.07 -2.06 4.45
N THR A 163 -4.10 -1.10 3.53
CA THR A 163 -4.20 0.31 3.84
C THR A 163 -4.98 1.03 2.76
N THR A 164 -5.98 1.81 3.15
CA THR A 164 -6.81 2.57 2.21
C THR A 164 -6.58 4.05 2.41
N PHE A 165 -6.33 4.76 1.32
CA PHE A 165 -6.20 6.21 1.25
C PHE A 165 -7.38 6.80 0.48
N VAL A 166 -8.04 7.78 1.04
CA VAL A 166 -9.00 8.61 0.30
C VAL A 166 -8.29 9.90 -0.10
N ILE A 167 -8.24 10.18 -1.40
CA ILE A 167 -7.50 11.29 -1.99
C ILE A 167 -8.49 12.23 -2.65
N ASP A 168 -8.48 13.51 -2.29
CA ASP A 168 -9.32 14.52 -2.89
C ASP A 168 -8.81 14.97 -4.29
N LYS A 169 -9.65 15.70 -5.02
CA LYS A 169 -9.27 16.27 -6.34
C LYS A 169 -8.08 17.24 -6.31
N ASN A 170 -7.70 17.74 -5.12
CA ASN A 170 -6.55 18.60 -4.92
C ASN A 170 -5.28 17.81 -4.56
N HIS A 171 -5.31 16.49 -4.76
CA HIS A 171 -4.20 15.56 -4.48
C HIS A 171 -3.89 15.41 -2.98
N LYS A 172 -4.78 15.80 -2.08
CA LYS A 172 -4.58 15.65 -0.63
C LYS A 172 -5.18 14.35 -0.13
N ILE A 173 -4.45 13.65 0.70
CA ILE A 173 -4.97 12.51 1.47
C ILE A 173 -5.88 13.09 2.55
N VAL A 174 -7.17 12.76 2.49
CA VAL A 174 -8.20 13.25 3.43
C VAL A 174 -8.61 12.19 4.45
N ALA A 175 -8.33 10.91 4.18
CA ALA A 175 -8.50 9.83 5.15
C ALA A 175 -7.48 8.71 4.88
N VAL A 176 -7.11 8.01 5.95
CA VAL A 176 -6.26 6.81 5.91
C VAL A 176 -6.86 5.78 6.86
N PHE A 177 -6.98 4.53 6.41
CA PHE A 177 -7.45 3.39 7.20
C PHE A 177 -6.46 2.24 7.06
N SER A 178 -6.07 1.61 8.16
CA SER A 178 -5.12 0.50 8.17
C SER A 178 -5.65 -0.65 9.04
N SER A 179 -5.72 -1.86 8.49
CA SER A 179 -6.10 -3.03 9.29
C SER A 179 -5.09 -3.33 10.39
N GLU A 180 -3.81 -2.97 10.22
CA GLU A 180 -2.76 -3.26 11.21
C GLU A 180 -2.79 -2.29 12.40
N THR A 181 -3.03 -1.00 12.15
CA THR A 181 -2.99 0.03 13.20
C THR A 181 -4.37 0.37 13.77
N ASP A 182 -5.41 0.33 12.94
CA ASP A 182 -6.76 0.74 13.34
C ASP A 182 -7.63 -0.47 13.71
N HIS A 183 -7.12 -1.70 13.48
CA HIS A 183 -7.79 -2.98 13.79
C HIS A 183 -9.19 -3.11 13.18
N ILE A 184 -9.40 -2.54 11.99
CA ILE A 184 -10.67 -2.60 11.27
C ILE A 184 -10.71 -3.73 10.25
N ALA A 185 -11.91 -4.25 10.02
CA ALA A 185 -12.16 -5.31 9.07
C ALA A 185 -12.08 -4.82 7.61
N PRO A 186 -11.81 -5.70 6.64
CA PRO A 186 -11.68 -5.33 5.23
C PRO A 186 -12.90 -4.56 4.66
N ASP A 187 -14.11 -4.97 4.98
CA ASP A 187 -15.35 -4.31 4.56
C ASP A 187 -15.57 -2.93 5.23
N GLU A 188 -14.99 -2.72 6.41
CA GLU A 188 -15.04 -1.42 7.07
C GLU A 188 -14.18 -0.38 6.36
N HIS A 189 -13.04 -0.78 5.74
CA HIS A 189 -12.27 0.12 4.86
C HIS A 189 -13.16 0.73 3.79
N VAL A 190 -14.00 -0.11 3.16
CA VAL A 190 -14.89 0.29 2.06
C VAL A 190 -15.99 1.23 2.57
N LYS A 191 -16.70 0.84 3.63
CA LYS A 191 -17.81 1.61 4.20
C LYS A 191 -17.35 2.98 4.71
N LYS A 192 -16.19 3.03 5.41
CA LYS A 192 -15.60 4.28 5.89
C LYS A 192 -15.16 5.18 4.72
N SER A 193 -14.53 4.61 3.69
CA SER A 193 -14.13 5.37 2.49
C SER A 193 -15.33 5.97 1.77
N LEU A 194 -16.43 5.21 1.65
CA LEU A 194 -17.68 5.70 1.06
C LEU A 194 -18.26 6.87 1.84
N ALA A 195 -18.26 6.79 3.17
CA ALA A 195 -18.74 7.88 4.01
C ALA A 195 -17.92 9.17 3.80
N ILE A 196 -16.59 9.05 3.66
CA ILE A 196 -15.72 10.19 3.39
C ILE A 196 -15.99 10.80 2.01
N VAL A 197 -16.02 10.00 0.93
CA VAL A 197 -16.21 10.54 -0.43
C VAL A 197 -17.57 11.17 -0.64
N LYS A 198 -18.62 10.74 0.10
CA LYS A 198 -19.95 11.39 0.08
C LYS A 198 -19.95 12.78 0.72
N GLY A 199 -18.95 13.12 1.52
CA GLY A 199 -18.80 14.42 2.17
C GLY A 199 -17.83 15.38 1.45
N LEU A 200 -17.20 14.96 0.33
CA LEU A 200 -16.27 15.78 -0.46
C LEU A 200 -17.01 16.50 -1.58
#